data_72249d2a4b8e04a43855cf8f12c4c604
#
_entry.id   72249d2a4b8e04a43855cf8f12c4c604
#
_cell.length_a   1.000
_cell.length_b   1.000
_cell.length_c   1.000
_cell.angle_alpha   90.00
_cell.angle_beta   90.00
_cell.angle_gamma   90.00
#
_symmetry.space_group_name_H-M   'P 1'
#
loop_
_entity.id
_entity.type
_entity.pdbx_description
1 polymer ?
#
loop_
_entity_poly.entity_id
_entity_poly.type
_entity_poly.pdbx_seq_one_letter_code
_entity_poly.pdbx_strand_id
1 'polypeptide(L)'
;YICGEESVQQTSLRAHRLNIQTENLLLLCETNYSIIKNHIDQINPDVLIVDSIQIVYKSEITSAPGSVSQVRETTTEFMHLAKGRGISTFLIGHVTKSGDIAGPRVLEHLVDT
;
A
#
# COMPACT_ATOMS: atom_id res chain seq x y z
N TYR A 1 -1.68 -8.46 1.78
CA TYR A 1 -0.94 -7.49 2.58
C TYR A 1 0.34 -7.11 1.84
N ILE A 2 0.45 -5.85 1.49
CA ILE A 2 1.62 -5.31 0.80
C ILE A 2 2.54 -4.71 1.86
N CYS A 3 3.72 -5.32 2.02
CA CYS A 3 4.73 -4.89 2.96
C CYS A 3 5.97 -4.42 2.19
N GLY A 4 6.20 -3.12 2.16
CA GLY A 4 7.31 -2.57 1.40
C GLY A 4 8.52 -2.19 2.24
N GLU A 5 8.32 -1.95 3.53
CA GLU A 5 9.40 -1.55 4.43
C GLU A 5 10.08 -2.75 5.11
N GLU A 6 9.36 -3.86 5.20
CA GLU A 6 9.87 -5.08 5.82
C GLU A 6 9.94 -6.21 4.80
N SER A 7 10.80 -7.19 5.06
CA SER A 7 10.84 -8.39 4.25
C SER A 7 9.61 -9.27 4.51
N VAL A 8 9.33 -10.16 3.55
CA VAL A 8 8.26 -11.15 3.72
C VAL A 8 8.52 -12.00 4.97
N GLN A 9 9.78 -12.36 5.22
CA GLN A 9 10.15 -13.16 6.39
C GLN A 9 9.82 -12.45 7.69
N GLN A 10 10.12 -11.16 7.81
CA GLN A 10 9.83 -10.37 9.01
C GLN A 10 8.33 -10.24 9.25
N THR A 11 7.58 -9.97 8.21
CA THR A 11 6.12 -9.86 8.29
C THR A 11 5.50 -11.22 8.65
N SER A 12 6.00 -12.29 8.05
CA SER A 12 5.56 -13.65 8.34
C SER A 12 5.81 -14.04 9.79
N LEU A 13 6.99 -13.68 10.33
CA LEU A 13 7.29 -13.92 11.74
C LEU A 13 6.34 -13.19 12.67
N ARG A 14 5.98 -11.95 12.32
CA ARG A 14 5.02 -11.18 13.09
C ARG A 14 3.64 -11.83 13.07
N ALA A 15 3.19 -12.29 11.92
CA ALA A 15 1.94 -13.02 11.80
C ALA A 15 1.94 -14.27 12.66
N HIS A 16 3.06 -14.99 12.66
CA HIS A 16 3.22 -16.20 13.46
C HIS A 16 3.13 -15.91 14.97
N ARG A 17 3.76 -14.81 15.42
CA ARG A 17 3.67 -14.39 16.83
C ARG A 17 2.24 -14.06 17.25
N LEU A 18 1.43 -13.58 16.33
CA LEU A 18 0.03 -13.24 16.59
C LEU A 18 -0.90 -14.44 16.40
N ASN A 19 -0.36 -15.62 16.19
CA ASN A 19 -1.10 -16.86 15.93
C ASN A 19 -2.02 -16.77 14.71
N ILE A 20 -1.61 -16.00 13.71
CA ILE A 20 -2.33 -15.91 12.46
C ILE A 20 -1.95 -17.12 11.61
N GLN A 21 -2.87 -18.07 11.50
CA GLN A 21 -2.68 -19.30 10.74
C GLN A 21 -3.82 -19.43 9.74
N THR A 22 -3.64 -18.84 8.57
CA THR A 22 -4.65 -18.89 7.52
C THR A 22 -3.98 -18.91 6.16
N GLU A 23 -4.58 -19.65 5.22
CA GLU A 23 -4.15 -19.65 3.84
C GLU A 23 -4.65 -18.43 3.08
N ASN A 24 -5.55 -17.66 3.68
CA ASN A 24 -6.17 -16.50 3.04
C ASN A 24 -5.34 -15.22 3.18
N LEU A 25 -4.27 -15.23 3.98
CA LEU A 25 -3.36 -14.10 4.10
C LEU A 25 -2.19 -14.27 3.12
N LEU A 26 -2.14 -13.41 2.13
CA LEU A 26 -1.06 -13.38 1.15
C LEU A 26 -0.18 -12.17 1.40
N LEU A 27 1.12 -12.35 1.34
CA LEU A 27 2.10 -11.29 1.58
C LEU A 27 2.83 -10.96 0.28
N LEU A 28 2.96 -9.67 -0.02
CA LEU A 28 3.71 -9.19 -1.17
C LEU A 28 4.68 -8.11 -0.72
N CYS A 29 5.97 -8.35 -0.92
CA CYS A 29 7.01 -7.36 -0.65
C CYS A 29 7.36 -6.66 -1.97
N GLU A 30 6.73 -5.51 -2.21
CA GLU A 30 6.91 -4.76 -3.44
C GLU A 30 6.56 -3.28 -3.22
N THR A 31 7.22 -2.40 -3.96
CA THR A 31 7.01 -0.95 -3.86
C THR A 31 6.61 -0.31 -5.20
N ASN A 32 6.87 -0.97 -6.31
CA ASN A 32 6.48 -0.47 -7.64
C ASN A 32 5.00 -0.77 -7.89
N TYR A 33 4.20 0.28 -8.06
CA TYR A 33 2.75 0.15 -8.24
C TYR A 33 2.38 -0.76 -9.43
N SER A 34 3.08 -0.67 -10.56
CA SER A 34 2.78 -1.50 -11.72
C SER A 34 2.88 -2.98 -11.40
N ILE A 35 3.91 -3.37 -10.65
CA ILE A 35 4.13 -4.76 -10.25
C ILE A 35 3.06 -5.17 -9.23
N ILE A 36 2.76 -4.30 -8.28
CA ILE A 36 1.69 -4.54 -7.29
C ILE A 36 0.37 -4.78 -8.01
N LYS A 37 0.03 -3.92 -8.98
CA LYS A 37 -1.23 -4.04 -9.72
C LYS A 37 -1.32 -5.37 -10.47
N ASN A 38 -0.23 -5.81 -11.08
CA ASN A 38 -0.21 -7.10 -11.77
C ASN A 38 -0.52 -8.25 -10.82
N HIS A 39 0.03 -8.24 -9.62
CA HIS A 39 -0.27 -9.25 -8.61
C HIS A 39 -1.74 -9.19 -8.16
N ILE A 40 -2.26 -7.99 -7.95
CA ILE A 40 -3.67 -7.80 -7.58
C ILE A 40 -4.59 -8.36 -8.67
N ASP A 41 -4.27 -8.09 -9.93
CA ASP A 41 -5.06 -8.58 -11.06
C ASP A 41 -5.08 -10.11 -11.13
N GLN A 42 -3.97 -10.77 -10.81
CA GLN A 42 -3.86 -12.22 -10.80
C GLN A 42 -4.56 -12.86 -9.61
N ILE A 43 -4.44 -12.26 -8.44
CA ILE A 43 -4.95 -12.82 -7.18
C ILE A 43 -6.42 -12.47 -6.97
N ASN A 44 -6.83 -11.28 -7.40
CA ASN A 44 -8.17 -10.74 -7.22
C ASN A 44 -8.61 -10.80 -5.74
N PRO A 45 -7.93 -10.10 -4.83
CA PRO A 45 -8.22 -10.18 -3.40
C PRO A 45 -9.54 -9.51 -3.04
N ASP A 46 -10.14 -9.92 -1.94
CA ASP A 46 -11.32 -9.26 -1.38
C ASP A 46 -10.94 -8.05 -0.54
N VAL A 47 -9.79 -8.13 0.13
CA VAL A 47 -9.27 -7.08 1.00
C VAL A 47 -7.81 -6.82 0.65
N LEU A 48 -7.45 -5.56 0.57
CA LEU A 48 -6.10 -5.11 0.28
C LEU A 48 -5.61 -4.21 1.42
N ILE A 49 -4.42 -4.48 1.92
CA ILE A 49 -3.77 -3.63 2.92
C ILE A 49 -2.43 -3.20 2.38
N VAL A 50 -2.18 -1.90 2.36
CA VAL A 50 -0.91 -1.31 1.88
C VAL A 50 -0.18 -0.68 3.06
N ASP A 51 0.98 -1.19 3.40
CA ASP A 51 1.79 -0.72 4.53
C ASP A 51 3.23 -0.46 4.08
N SER A 52 3.60 0.76 3.88
CA SER A 52 2.81 1.99 3.94
C SER A 52 2.60 2.56 2.54
N ILE A 53 1.66 3.47 2.42
CA ILE A 53 1.42 4.14 1.14
C ILE A 53 2.62 4.99 0.71
N GLN A 54 3.41 5.50 1.65
CA GLN A 54 4.54 6.36 1.33
C GLN A 54 5.67 5.66 0.60
N ILE A 55 5.75 4.34 0.67
CA ILE A 55 6.82 3.60 0.00
C ILE A 55 6.46 3.17 -1.42
N VAL A 56 5.18 3.20 -1.75
CA VAL A 56 4.72 2.84 -3.09
C VAL A 56 5.00 3.98 -4.06
N TYR A 57 5.46 3.65 -5.25
CA TYR A 57 5.77 4.65 -6.26
C TYR A 57 5.34 4.20 -7.65
N LYS A 58 5.12 5.19 -8.51
CA LYS A 58 4.91 5.00 -9.94
C LYS A 58 6.17 5.44 -10.66
N SER A 59 6.74 4.56 -11.48
CA SER A 59 8.00 4.85 -12.18
C SER A 59 7.88 6.00 -13.19
N GLU A 60 6.67 6.28 -13.67
CA GLU A 60 6.41 7.38 -14.61
C GLU A 60 6.54 8.76 -13.95
N ILE A 61 6.46 8.81 -12.62
CA ILE A 61 6.57 10.07 -11.87
C ILE A 61 8.02 10.27 -11.46
N THR A 62 8.56 11.46 -11.76
CA THR A 62 9.97 11.76 -11.52
C THR A 62 10.32 12.07 -10.07
N SER A 63 9.33 12.45 -9.25
CA SER A 63 9.57 12.73 -7.84
C SER A 63 9.87 11.46 -7.05
N ALA A 64 10.55 11.61 -5.91
CA ALA A 64 10.95 10.50 -5.06
C ALA A 64 9.73 9.83 -4.40
N PRO A 65 9.84 8.52 -4.06
CA PRO A 65 8.84 7.87 -3.22
C PRO A 65 8.64 8.63 -1.92
N GLY A 66 7.38 8.72 -1.47
CA GLY A 66 7.04 9.47 -0.27
C GLY A 66 6.76 10.95 -0.50
N SER A 67 7.09 11.49 -1.68
CA SER A 67 6.75 12.87 -2.03
C SER A 67 5.24 13.03 -2.15
N VAL A 68 4.75 14.28 -2.05
CA VAL A 68 3.32 14.58 -2.17
C VAL A 68 2.77 14.05 -3.49
N SER A 69 3.49 14.25 -4.59
CA SER A 69 3.07 13.78 -5.92
C SER A 69 2.91 12.27 -5.96
N GLN A 70 3.91 11.53 -5.47
CA GLN A 70 3.88 10.07 -5.47
C GLN A 70 2.76 9.54 -4.59
N VAL A 71 2.62 10.04 -3.36
CA VAL A 71 1.59 9.58 -2.42
C VAL A 71 0.20 9.86 -2.98
N ARG A 72 0.00 11.03 -3.57
CA ARG A 72 -1.29 11.42 -4.15
C ARG A 72 -1.66 10.54 -5.34
N GLU A 73 -0.72 10.33 -6.25
CA GLU A 73 -0.96 9.53 -7.45
C GLU A 73 -1.17 8.05 -7.13
N THR A 74 -0.36 7.48 -6.26
CA THR A 74 -0.52 6.07 -5.89
C THR A 74 -1.81 5.83 -5.12
N THR A 75 -2.19 6.76 -4.23
CA THR A 75 -3.47 6.68 -3.51
C THR A 75 -4.64 6.73 -4.49
N THR A 76 -4.59 7.63 -5.47
CA THR A 76 -5.64 7.73 -6.50
C THR A 76 -5.76 6.43 -7.28
N GLU A 77 -4.64 5.80 -7.63
CA GLU A 77 -4.64 4.52 -8.33
C GLU A 77 -5.29 3.41 -7.47
N PHE A 78 -4.93 3.33 -6.20
CA PHE A 78 -5.55 2.35 -5.30
C PHE A 78 -7.04 2.61 -5.10
N MET A 79 -7.44 3.86 -5.04
CA MET A 79 -8.85 4.24 -4.91
C MET A 79 -9.64 3.80 -6.14
N HIS A 80 -9.13 4.03 -7.35
CA HIS A 80 -9.77 3.58 -8.59
C HIS A 80 -9.88 2.05 -8.64
N LEU A 81 -8.82 1.37 -8.22
CA LEU A 81 -8.79 -0.09 -8.17
C LEU A 81 -9.82 -0.62 -7.17
N ALA A 82 -9.88 -0.03 -5.98
CA ALA A 82 -10.83 -0.42 -4.94
C ALA A 82 -12.27 -0.25 -5.41
N LYS A 83 -12.61 0.91 -5.94
CA LYS A 83 -13.97 1.22 -6.37
C LYS A 83 -14.35 0.48 -7.65
N GLY A 84 -13.42 0.34 -8.59
CA GLY A 84 -13.68 -0.34 -9.85
C GLY A 84 -13.85 -1.85 -9.71
N ARG A 85 -13.22 -2.46 -8.74
CA ARG A 85 -13.21 -3.92 -8.54
C ARG A 85 -13.88 -4.38 -7.24
N GLY A 86 -14.39 -3.46 -6.45
CA GLY A 86 -15.04 -3.80 -5.18
C GLY A 86 -14.09 -4.38 -4.14
N ILE A 87 -12.84 -3.92 -4.12
CA ILE A 87 -11.83 -4.38 -3.16
C ILE A 87 -11.81 -3.43 -1.97
N SER A 88 -12.09 -3.94 -0.77
CA SER A 88 -11.95 -3.16 0.45
C SER A 88 -10.47 -2.89 0.69
N THR A 89 -10.07 -1.62 0.69
CA THR A 89 -8.66 -1.23 0.70
C THR A 89 -8.34 -0.39 1.92
N PHE A 90 -7.30 -0.80 2.64
CA PHE A 90 -6.77 -0.08 3.80
C PHE A 90 -5.39 0.46 3.45
N LEU A 91 -5.23 1.76 3.55
CA LEU A 91 -3.94 2.42 3.32
C LEU A 91 -3.37 2.86 4.66
N ILE A 92 -2.21 2.34 5.00
CA ILE A 92 -1.50 2.74 6.22
C ILE A 92 -0.53 3.85 5.85
N GLY A 93 -0.66 4.98 6.50
CA GLY A 93 0.22 6.13 6.31
C GLY A 93 0.92 6.49 7.62
N HIS A 94 2.17 6.88 7.53
CA HIS A 94 2.95 7.31 8.69
C HIS A 94 2.91 8.82 8.85
N VAL A 95 2.80 9.28 10.09
CA VAL A 95 2.92 10.70 10.42
C VAL A 95 4.38 11.10 10.29
N THR A 96 4.63 12.24 9.62
CA THR A 96 5.99 12.74 9.41
C THR A 96 6.26 13.95 10.29
N LYS A 97 7.51 14.05 10.79
CA LYS A 97 7.94 15.18 11.59
C LYS A 97 8.61 16.29 10.78
N SER A 98 9.17 15.94 9.63
CA SER A 98 10.02 16.85 8.86
C SER A 98 9.34 17.52 7.68
N GLY A 99 8.26 16.99 7.20
CA GLY A 99 7.60 17.51 6.00
C GLY A 99 8.23 17.11 4.67
N ASP A 100 9.34 16.39 4.68
CA ASP A 100 10.00 15.91 3.45
C ASP A 100 9.23 14.77 2.80
N ILE A 101 8.53 13.98 3.62
CA ILE A 101 7.68 12.90 3.17
C ILE A 101 6.23 13.30 3.43
N ALA A 102 5.36 13.07 2.46
CA ALA A 102 3.95 13.39 2.59
C ALA A 102 3.31 12.59 3.72
N GLY A 103 2.69 13.27 4.66
CA GLY A 103 1.98 12.64 5.76
C GLY A 103 0.54 12.30 5.39
N PRO A 104 -0.24 11.73 6.35
CA PRO A 104 -1.62 11.31 6.09
C PRO A 104 -2.57 12.43 5.67
N ARG A 105 -2.28 13.69 6.01
CA ARG A 105 -3.15 14.82 5.66
C ARG A 105 -3.34 14.98 4.16
N VAL A 106 -2.35 14.56 3.36
CA VAL A 106 -2.44 14.60 1.90
C VAL A 106 -3.56 13.69 1.40
N LEU A 107 -3.92 12.68 2.17
CA LEU A 107 -4.87 11.64 1.80
C LEU A 107 -6.29 11.91 2.25
N GLU A 108 -6.51 12.88 3.14
CA GLU A 108 -7.81 13.13 3.78
C GLU A 108 -8.96 13.30 2.79
N HIS A 109 -8.70 13.90 1.64
CA HIS A 109 -9.70 14.16 0.61
C HIS A 109 -9.83 13.03 -0.42
N LEU A 110 -8.95 12.05 -0.37
CA LEU A 110 -8.91 10.95 -1.34
C LEU A 110 -9.55 9.67 -0.82
N VAL A 111 -9.61 9.50 0.49
CA VAL A 111 -10.16 8.30 1.13
C VAL A 111 -11.54 8.57 1.68
N ASP A 112 -12.30 7.49 1.91
CA ASP A 112 -13.68 7.59 2.39
C ASP A 112 -13.76 7.89 3.89
N THR A 113 -12.76 7.48 4.63
CA THR A 113 -12.76 7.62 6.10
C THR A 113 -11.41 8.06 6.62
#